data_745c9554a95e85f530cc203266ed4204
#
_entry.id   745c9554a95e85f530cc203266ed4204
#
_cell.length_a   1.000
_cell.length_b   1.000
_cell.length_c   1.000
_cell.angle_alpha   90.00
_cell.angle_beta   90.00
_cell.angle_gamma   90.00
#
_symmetry.space_group_name_H-M   'P 1'
#
loop_
_entity.id
_entity.type
_entity.pdbx_description
1 polymer ?
#
loop_
_entity_poly.entity_id
_entity_poly.type
_entity_poly.pdbx_seq_one_letter_code
_entity_poly.pdbx_strand_id
1 'polypeptide(L)'
;MILLWYILIPAAAAPGAWLLGRARPGLARWTAVVGTAAPLALLVGQWLASAGTLRAALAARGPGAAGLVEGAWLAHVRVPWIAPLGIDFFLAEDGLTIIVLALTFGLGLLAVLASWRGITERVGFFHFMILWTVAALAGVFLSFDLFLFYFFFEMMLIPMYFVIAVWGHERRVYAAIKFFLFTQASGLLMLVAIVALYFIHGRATGDYTFGFTELLGTRMSSTTAFLLMLGFFAAFAVKLPVVPVHTWLPDAHTEAPTAGSVILAGVLIKIGAYGMIRFMVPLFPQAVHDFRTPAMILAVIGIIYGAVMAYGQRDLKRLVAYTSVSHMGFVLLGIFAWNTLALQGVLLQLVCHAFSTGALFIMVGGLQDRIHTRDMDRMGGLWQVAPRMGGTAMFFALASLGLPGLGNFVAEFLILIGTWQVSEWAAVLGAAGLVFATVYALWMMQRAFQGEETHGWSFADLTKREVGMFAALIAALVAIGFYPQPLITTSRQTVASLERMTAASGLAARPQAATPPAGAAAIDPAAAADNTAGAGAGTSNDTSAGTSVAPFGGGGQ
;
A
#
# COMPACT_ATOMS: atom_id res chain seq x y z
N MET A 1 -14.62 17.75 11.80
CA MET A 1 -15.97 17.38 11.30
C MET A 1 -15.93 16.67 9.94
N ILE A 2 -15.01 17.02 9.02
CA ILE A 2 -14.94 16.38 7.68
C ILE A 2 -14.67 14.87 7.78
N LEU A 3 -13.86 14.42 8.73
CA LEU A 3 -13.51 13.00 8.94
C LEU A 3 -14.73 12.11 9.18
N LEU A 4 -15.76 12.63 9.84
CA LEU A 4 -17.02 11.91 10.05
C LEU A 4 -17.74 11.63 8.73
N TRP A 5 -17.70 12.56 7.79
CA TRP A 5 -18.36 12.38 6.50
C TRP A 5 -17.75 11.28 5.65
N TYR A 6 -16.43 11.00 5.81
CA TYR A 6 -15.78 9.86 5.15
C TYR A 6 -16.37 8.51 5.55
N ILE A 7 -16.88 8.40 6.78
CA ILE A 7 -17.57 7.20 7.28
C ILE A 7 -19.06 7.28 7.02
N LEU A 8 -19.70 8.44 7.32
CA LEU A 8 -21.15 8.58 7.32
C LEU A 8 -21.78 8.56 5.92
N ILE A 9 -21.09 9.12 4.90
CA ILE A 9 -21.62 9.11 3.53
C ILE A 9 -21.81 7.68 3.01
N PRO A 10 -20.77 6.81 2.98
CA PRO A 10 -20.96 5.43 2.53
C PRO A 10 -21.87 4.64 3.50
N ALA A 11 -21.81 4.88 4.81
CA ALA A 11 -22.67 4.23 5.79
C ALA A 11 -24.16 4.57 5.59
N ALA A 12 -24.50 5.82 5.29
CA ALA A 12 -25.88 6.24 5.00
C ALA A 12 -26.34 5.81 3.60
N ALA A 13 -25.42 5.81 2.62
CA ALA A 13 -25.72 5.33 1.27
C ALA A 13 -26.00 3.81 1.24
N ALA A 14 -25.44 3.02 2.17
CA ALA A 14 -25.63 1.58 2.22
C ALA A 14 -27.12 1.17 2.38
N PRO A 15 -27.84 1.54 3.45
CA PRO A 15 -29.28 1.25 3.55
C PRO A 15 -30.08 1.90 2.42
N GLY A 16 -29.68 3.09 1.92
CA GLY A 16 -30.27 3.72 0.76
C GLY A 16 -30.20 2.83 -0.49
N ALA A 17 -29.05 2.27 -0.78
CA ALA A 17 -28.87 1.34 -1.91
C ALA A 17 -29.73 0.08 -1.76
N TRP A 18 -29.85 -0.45 -0.54
CA TRP A 18 -30.68 -1.64 -0.30
C TRP A 18 -32.16 -1.36 -0.50
N LEU A 19 -32.68 -0.28 0.10
CA LEU A 19 -34.10 0.09 0.02
C LEU A 19 -34.49 0.49 -1.41
N LEU A 20 -33.73 1.37 -2.05
CA LEU A 20 -34.01 1.82 -3.42
C LEU A 20 -33.81 0.70 -4.44
N GLY A 21 -32.92 -0.25 -4.17
CA GLY A 21 -32.70 -1.44 -4.98
C GLY A 21 -33.88 -2.40 -5.05
N ARG A 22 -34.81 -2.35 -4.05
CA ARG A 22 -36.05 -3.11 -4.07
C ARG A 22 -37.04 -2.55 -5.12
N ALA A 23 -37.00 -1.25 -5.34
CA ALA A 23 -37.86 -0.60 -6.34
C ALA A 23 -37.25 -0.70 -7.75
N ARG A 24 -35.96 -0.34 -7.89
CA ARG A 24 -35.25 -0.37 -9.18
C ARG A 24 -33.74 -0.70 -8.96
N PRO A 25 -33.20 -1.77 -9.56
CA PRO A 25 -31.77 -2.11 -9.42
C PRO A 25 -30.81 -0.98 -9.85
N GLY A 26 -31.21 -0.17 -10.85
CA GLY A 26 -30.42 0.98 -11.30
C GLY A 26 -30.21 2.04 -10.22
N LEU A 27 -31.20 2.28 -9.36
CA LEU A 27 -31.09 3.24 -8.26
C LEU A 27 -30.05 2.79 -7.23
N ALA A 28 -30.00 1.49 -6.89
CA ALA A 28 -28.98 0.94 -6.00
C ALA A 28 -27.56 1.20 -6.50
N ARG A 29 -27.33 0.99 -7.81
CA ARG A 29 -26.03 1.22 -8.46
C ARG A 29 -25.63 2.70 -8.38
N TRP A 30 -26.55 3.61 -8.71
CA TRP A 30 -26.27 5.06 -8.63
C TRP A 30 -26.06 5.54 -7.20
N THR A 31 -26.83 5.03 -6.23
CA THR A 31 -26.60 5.32 -4.81
C THR A 31 -25.21 4.87 -4.38
N ALA A 32 -24.75 3.70 -4.84
CA ALA A 32 -23.41 3.21 -4.56
C ALA A 32 -22.31 4.05 -5.21
N VAL A 33 -22.53 4.53 -6.45
CA VAL A 33 -21.60 5.49 -7.09
C VAL A 33 -21.49 6.77 -6.26
N VAL A 34 -22.62 7.35 -5.84
CA VAL A 34 -22.62 8.57 -5.00
C VAL A 34 -21.93 8.29 -3.65
N GLY A 35 -22.26 7.15 -3.00
CA GLY A 35 -21.70 6.76 -1.71
C GLY A 35 -20.17 6.52 -1.71
N THR A 36 -19.57 6.28 -2.89
CA THR A 36 -18.12 6.12 -3.04
C THR A 36 -17.45 7.35 -3.66
N ALA A 37 -18.09 8.00 -4.63
CA ALA A 37 -17.52 9.16 -5.32
C ALA A 37 -17.57 10.45 -4.48
N ALA A 38 -18.62 10.65 -3.67
CA ALA A 38 -18.72 11.85 -2.85
C ALA A 38 -17.61 11.95 -1.78
N PRO A 39 -17.31 10.90 -0.96
CA PRO A 39 -16.19 10.96 -0.04
C PRO A 39 -14.83 11.07 -0.76
N LEU A 40 -14.67 10.46 -1.95
CA LEU A 40 -13.49 10.64 -2.78
C LEU A 40 -13.29 12.10 -3.20
N ALA A 41 -14.36 12.74 -3.68
CA ALA A 41 -14.32 14.14 -4.10
C ALA A 41 -14.00 15.08 -2.92
N LEU A 42 -14.59 14.83 -1.74
CA LEU A 42 -14.28 15.56 -0.51
C LEU A 42 -12.81 15.40 -0.12
N LEU A 43 -12.28 14.17 -0.16
CA LEU A 43 -10.89 13.86 0.16
C LEU A 43 -9.91 14.55 -0.80
N VAL A 44 -10.16 14.46 -2.10
CA VAL A 44 -9.34 15.14 -3.11
C VAL A 44 -9.39 16.65 -2.94
N GLY A 45 -10.57 17.22 -2.69
CA GLY A 45 -10.74 18.65 -2.41
C GLY A 45 -9.94 19.10 -1.18
N GLN A 46 -9.99 18.32 -0.08
CA GLN A 46 -9.21 18.58 1.12
C GLN A 46 -7.70 18.43 0.86
N TRP A 47 -7.28 17.38 0.15
CA TRP A 47 -5.88 17.15 -0.18
C TRP A 47 -5.30 18.30 -1.01
N LEU A 48 -6.02 18.77 -2.04
CA LEU A 48 -5.60 19.92 -2.85
C LEU A 48 -5.54 21.21 -2.04
N ALA A 49 -6.51 21.45 -1.17
CA ALA A 49 -6.51 22.61 -0.26
C ALA A 49 -5.37 22.55 0.76
N SER A 50 -5.06 21.38 1.30
CA SER A 50 -3.99 21.19 2.29
C SER A 50 -2.58 21.17 1.68
N ALA A 51 -2.45 20.91 0.38
CA ALA A 51 -1.14 20.86 -0.28
C ALA A 51 -0.37 22.21 -0.19
N GLY A 52 -1.07 23.33 -0.19
CA GLY A 52 -0.50 24.67 0.04
C GLY A 52 -0.09 24.90 1.49
N THR A 53 -0.97 24.55 2.43
CA THR A 53 -0.73 24.70 3.88
C THR A 53 0.33 23.72 4.39
N LEU A 54 0.36 22.49 3.86
CA LEU A 54 1.37 21.49 4.17
C LEU A 54 2.77 21.94 3.72
N ARG A 55 2.89 22.52 2.51
CA ARG A 55 4.14 23.12 2.03
C ARG A 55 4.58 24.31 2.88
N ALA A 56 3.66 25.19 3.27
CA ALA A 56 3.94 26.34 4.13
C ALA A 56 4.33 25.90 5.56
N ALA A 57 3.66 24.91 6.12
CA ALA A 57 3.99 24.36 7.44
C ALA A 57 5.35 23.61 7.44
N LEU A 58 5.71 22.93 6.34
CA LEU A 58 7.03 22.31 6.16
C LEU A 58 8.14 23.37 6.04
N ALA A 59 7.85 24.52 5.40
CA ALA A 59 8.81 25.61 5.25
C ALA A 59 8.98 26.42 6.55
N ALA A 60 7.93 26.56 7.37
CA ALA A 60 7.95 27.35 8.60
C ALA A 60 8.50 26.60 9.83
N ARG A 61 8.51 25.27 9.83
CA ARG A 61 9.03 24.45 10.94
C ARG A 61 10.44 23.98 10.61
N GLY A 62 11.43 24.65 11.17
CA GLY A 62 12.83 24.16 11.15
C GLY A 62 12.94 22.74 11.74
N PRO A 63 14.08 22.04 11.51
CA PRO A 63 14.25 20.61 11.85
C PRO A 63 14.18 20.26 13.35
N GLY A 64 13.83 21.19 14.24
CA GLY A 64 13.88 21.03 15.69
C GLY A 64 12.56 21.13 16.47
N ALA A 65 11.39 21.27 15.83
CA ALA A 65 10.13 21.40 16.57
C ALA A 65 9.66 20.04 17.11
N ALA A 66 10.05 19.75 18.34
CA ALA A 66 9.63 18.60 19.13
C ALA A 66 8.21 18.80 19.69
N GLY A 67 7.21 18.35 18.95
CA GLY A 67 5.86 18.10 19.43
C GLY A 67 5.42 16.81 18.77
N LEU A 68 5.59 15.68 19.45
CA LEU A 68 5.71 14.38 18.82
C LEU A 68 4.40 13.79 18.24
N VAL A 69 3.23 14.36 18.48
CA VAL A 69 1.98 13.73 18.00
C VAL A 69 0.95 14.76 17.49
N GLU A 70 0.65 15.82 18.21
CA GLU A 70 -0.42 16.76 17.84
C GLU A 70 -0.14 17.66 16.62
N GLY A 71 1.10 17.79 16.22
CA GLY A 71 1.49 18.63 15.07
C GLY A 71 1.57 17.90 13.72
N ALA A 72 1.34 16.59 13.68
CA ALA A 72 1.45 15.77 12.46
C ALA A 72 0.10 15.53 11.77
N TRP A 73 -1.02 15.79 12.43
CA TRP A 73 -2.34 15.57 11.88
C TRP A 73 -2.84 16.76 11.07
N LEU A 74 -3.41 16.47 9.91
CA LEU A 74 -4.08 17.46 9.06
C LEU A 74 -5.47 17.79 9.61
N ALA A 75 -6.13 16.81 10.18
CA ALA A 75 -7.41 16.95 10.87
C ALA A 75 -7.55 15.87 11.94
N HIS A 76 -8.23 16.20 13.04
CA HIS A 76 -8.58 15.22 14.06
C HIS A 76 -9.92 15.58 14.73
N VAL A 77 -10.56 14.57 15.31
CA VAL A 77 -11.77 14.67 16.14
C VAL A 77 -11.63 13.67 17.26
N ARG A 78 -11.76 14.11 18.51
CA ARG A 78 -11.72 13.26 19.69
C ARG A 78 -12.91 13.59 20.59
N VAL A 79 -13.75 12.62 20.86
CA VAL A 79 -14.94 12.74 21.71
C VAL A 79 -15.02 11.51 22.60
N PRO A 80 -15.21 11.63 23.92
CA PRO A 80 -15.42 10.48 24.78
C PRO A 80 -16.63 9.66 24.29
N TRP A 81 -16.43 8.36 24.05
CA TRP A 81 -17.49 7.45 23.62
C TRP A 81 -17.98 6.58 24.75
N ILE A 82 -17.08 5.82 25.38
CA ILE A 82 -17.40 5.03 26.59
C ILE A 82 -16.42 5.47 27.69
N ALA A 83 -16.68 6.64 28.25
CA ALA A 83 -15.81 7.32 29.21
C ALA A 83 -15.39 6.44 30.42
N PRO A 84 -16.27 5.58 31.02
CA PRO A 84 -15.87 4.73 32.13
C PRO A 84 -14.78 3.70 31.78
N LEU A 85 -14.60 3.39 30.50
CA LEU A 85 -13.58 2.46 30.00
C LEU A 85 -12.40 3.18 29.35
N GLY A 86 -12.40 4.51 29.30
CA GLY A 86 -11.35 5.27 28.61
C GLY A 86 -11.34 5.06 27.09
N ILE A 87 -12.50 4.78 26.47
CA ILE A 87 -12.67 4.60 25.03
C ILE A 87 -13.15 5.91 24.42
N ASP A 88 -12.37 6.42 23.47
CA ASP A 88 -12.67 7.65 22.74
C ASP A 88 -13.04 7.36 21.29
N PHE A 89 -14.01 8.11 20.79
CA PHE A 89 -14.21 8.21 19.35
C PHE A 89 -13.14 9.16 18.80
N PHE A 90 -11.95 8.60 18.58
CA PHE A 90 -10.78 9.35 18.18
C PHE A 90 -10.42 9.05 16.73
N LEU A 91 -10.74 10.00 15.85
CA LEU A 91 -10.37 9.96 14.44
C LEU A 91 -9.30 11.00 14.15
N ALA A 92 -8.30 10.61 13.37
CA ALA A 92 -7.26 11.53 12.90
C ALA A 92 -6.84 11.19 11.45
N GLU A 93 -6.31 12.19 10.77
CA GLU A 93 -5.90 12.11 9.38
C GLU A 93 -4.51 12.71 9.20
N ASP A 94 -3.63 11.97 8.56
CA ASP A 94 -2.30 12.39 8.13
C ASP A 94 -2.03 11.95 6.68
N GLY A 95 -0.82 12.17 6.18
CA GLY A 95 -0.48 11.84 4.80
C GLY A 95 -0.60 10.36 4.45
N LEU A 96 -0.35 9.44 5.38
CA LEU A 96 -0.57 7.99 5.17
C LEU A 96 -2.08 7.68 5.07
N THR A 97 -2.86 8.25 5.97
CA THR A 97 -4.32 8.06 6.00
C THR A 97 -4.99 8.56 4.72
N ILE A 98 -4.58 9.74 4.20
CA ILE A 98 -5.10 10.28 2.92
C ILE A 98 -4.89 9.28 1.78
N ILE A 99 -3.70 8.72 1.67
CA ILE A 99 -3.34 7.77 0.59
C ILE A 99 -4.24 6.53 0.64
N VAL A 100 -4.40 5.92 1.81
CA VAL A 100 -5.21 4.69 1.95
C VAL A 100 -6.72 4.97 1.85
N LEU A 101 -7.20 6.15 2.25
CA LEU A 101 -8.59 6.59 2.02
C LEU A 101 -8.86 6.83 0.53
N ALA A 102 -7.93 7.46 -0.20
CA ALA A 102 -8.05 7.65 -1.64
C ALA A 102 -8.15 6.30 -2.37
N LEU A 103 -7.35 5.31 -1.96
CA LEU A 103 -7.48 3.94 -2.45
C LEU A 103 -8.85 3.34 -2.11
N THR A 104 -9.30 3.50 -0.87
CA THR A 104 -10.57 2.93 -0.39
C THR A 104 -11.76 3.43 -1.21
N PHE A 105 -11.88 4.74 -1.37
CA PHE A 105 -12.99 5.32 -2.11
C PHE A 105 -12.85 5.13 -3.63
N GLY A 106 -11.63 5.27 -4.17
CA GLY A 106 -11.35 5.07 -5.59
C GLY A 106 -11.61 3.64 -6.04
N LEU A 107 -11.11 2.65 -5.29
CA LEU A 107 -11.35 1.24 -5.60
C LEU A 107 -12.76 0.79 -5.24
N GLY A 108 -13.39 1.38 -4.22
CA GLY A 108 -14.81 1.21 -3.95
C GLY A 108 -15.67 1.63 -5.15
N LEU A 109 -15.38 2.79 -5.75
CA LEU A 109 -16.04 3.27 -6.96
C LEU A 109 -15.77 2.32 -8.15
N LEU A 110 -14.54 1.90 -8.36
CA LEU A 110 -14.18 0.93 -9.41
C LEU A 110 -14.88 -0.42 -9.22
N ALA A 111 -15.00 -0.91 -7.98
CA ALA A 111 -15.73 -2.14 -7.66
C ALA A 111 -17.22 -2.03 -8.02
N VAL A 112 -17.86 -0.89 -7.70
CA VAL A 112 -19.25 -0.62 -8.10
C VAL A 112 -19.37 -0.59 -9.62
N LEU A 113 -18.47 0.10 -10.32
CA LEU A 113 -18.46 0.18 -11.79
C LEU A 113 -18.19 -1.19 -12.44
N ALA A 114 -17.26 -1.99 -11.90
CA ALA A 114 -16.94 -3.33 -12.41
C ALA A 114 -18.13 -4.29 -12.27
N SER A 115 -18.88 -4.21 -11.17
CA SER A 115 -20.04 -5.07 -10.89
C SER A 115 -21.32 -4.68 -11.62
N TRP A 116 -21.32 -3.60 -12.44
CA TRP A 116 -22.51 -2.98 -13.00
C TRP A 116 -23.43 -3.93 -13.77
N ARG A 117 -22.86 -4.87 -14.51
CA ARG A 117 -23.59 -5.86 -15.32
C ARG A 117 -23.52 -7.28 -14.73
N GLY A 118 -22.43 -7.63 -14.06
CA GLY A 118 -22.22 -8.98 -13.53
C GLY A 118 -23.12 -9.32 -12.34
N ILE A 119 -23.58 -8.33 -11.58
CA ILE A 119 -24.50 -8.56 -10.45
C ILE A 119 -25.93 -8.26 -10.88
N THR A 120 -26.72 -9.32 -11.00
CA THR A 120 -28.13 -9.28 -11.41
C THR A 120 -29.08 -9.64 -10.27
N GLU A 121 -28.64 -10.45 -9.32
CA GLU A 121 -29.43 -10.91 -8.17
C GLU A 121 -29.16 -10.09 -6.93
N ARG A 122 -30.19 -9.76 -6.18
CA ARG A 122 -30.11 -9.03 -4.89
C ARG A 122 -29.24 -7.78 -4.97
N VAL A 123 -29.34 -7.03 -6.08
CA VAL A 123 -28.46 -5.91 -6.43
C VAL A 123 -28.37 -4.87 -5.30
N GLY A 124 -29.51 -4.52 -4.68
CA GLY A 124 -29.53 -3.58 -3.55
C GLY A 124 -28.74 -4.07 -2.34
N PHE A 125 -28.89 -5.35 -2.00
CA PHE A 125 -28.16 -5.95 -0.87
C PHE A 125 -26.66 -6.08 -1.16
N PHE A 126 -26.27 -6.36 -2.41
CA PHE A 126 -24.88 -6.37 -2.83
C PHE A 126 -24.21 -4.99 -2.60
N HIS A 127 -24.86 -3.93 -3.10
CA HIS A 127 -24.30 -2.58 -2.95
C HIS A 127 -24.33 -2.08 -1.50
N PHE A 128 -25.30 -2.53 -0.69
CA PHE A 128 -25.29 -2.33 0.75
C PHE A 128 -24.02 -2.91 1.37
N MET A 129 -23.65 -4.18 1.05
CA MET A 129 -22.45 -4.83 1.59
C MET A 129 -21.16 -4.12 1.13
N ILE A 130 -21.08 -3.72 -0.15
CA ILE A 130 -19.92 -2.97 -0.66
C ILE A 130 -19.75 -1.63 0.06
N LEU A 131 -20.83 -0.85 0.20
CA LEU A 131 -20.79 0.45 0.87
C LEU A 131 -20.48 0.34 2.37
N TRP A 132 -21.03 -0.68 3.03
CA TRP A 132 -20.69 -0.98 4.42
C TRP A 132 -19.20 -1.30 4.57
N THR A 133 -18.65 -2.13 3.67
CA THR A 133 -17.21 -2.41 3.66
C THR A 133 -16.39 -1.13 3.50
N VAL A 134 -16.78 -0.24 2.57
CA VAL A 134 -16.08 1.04 2.35
C VAL A 134 -16.16 1.93 3.59
N ALA A 135 -17.33 2.02 4.25
CA ALA A 135 -17.49 2.77 5.51
C ALA A 135 -16.62 2.22 6.64
N ALA A 136 -16.60 0.89 6.81
CA ALA A 136 -15.78 0.23 7.81
C ALA A 136 -14.29 0.44 7.55
N LEU A 137 -13.84 0.34 6.30
CA LEU A 137 -12.46 0.60 5.89
C LEU A 137 -12.04 2.05 6.18
N ALA A 138 -12.91 3.02 5.89
CA ALA A 138 -12.65 4.41 6.26
C ALA A 138 -12.50 4.58 7.78
N GLY A 139 -13.34 3.89 8.57
CA GLY A 139 -13.22 3.86 10.02
C GLY A 139 -11.91 3.25 10.50
N VAL A 140 -11.46 2.12 9.92
CA VAL A 140 -10.16 1.50 10.24
C VAL A 140 -9.01 2.47 10.05
N PHE A 141 -8.95 3.16 8.91
CA PHE A 141 -7.82 4.02 8.58
C PHE A 141 -7.83 5.37 9.33
N LEU A 142 -8.99 5.81 9.82
CA LEU A 142 -9.13 7.03 10.59
C LEU A 142 -8.97 6.84 12.10
N SER A 143 -9.13 5.62 12.64
CA SER A 143 -9.14 5.37 14.09
C SER A 143 -7.75 5.47 14.71
N PHE A 144 -7.64 6.27 15.79
CA PHE A 144 -6.45 6.42 16.63
C PHE A 144 -6.69 6.00 18.10
N ASP A 145 -7.84 5.46 18.40
CA ASP A 145 -8.13 4.67 19.58
C ASP A 145 -8.09 3.18 19.18
N LEU A 146 -7.35 2.35 19.92
CA LEU A 146 -7.13 0.95 19.56
C LEU A 146 -8.41 0.10 19.64
N PHE A 147 -9.34 0.44 20.55
CA PHE A 147 -10.63 -0.24 20.62
C PHE A 147 -11.52 0.14 19.43
N LEU A 148 -11.55 1.41 19.06
CA LEU A 148 -12.27 1.90 17.89
C LEU A 148 -11.69 1.31 16.60
N PHE A 149 -10.35 1.23 16.50
CA PHE A 149 -9.66 0.56 15.40
C PHE A 149 -10.10 -0.91 15.29
N TYR A 150 -10.07 -1.65 16.40
CA TYR A 150 -10.50 -3.04 16.44
C TYR A 150 -11.97 -3.20 16.04
N PHE A 151 -12.84 -2.33 16.54
CA PHE A 151 -14.27 -2.32 16.19
C PHE A 151 -14.48 -2.21 14.67
N PHE A 152 -13.85 -1.25 13.99
CA PHE A 152 -13.97 -1.11 12.54
C PHE A 152 -13.25 -2.25 11.79
N PHE A 153 -12.14 -2.75 12.33
CA PHE A 153 -11.39 -3.88 11.79
C PHE A 153 -12.24 -5.16 11.71
N GLU A 154 -13.08 -5.42 12.72
CA GLU A 154 -14.01 -6.54 12.73
C GLU A 154 -15.28 -6.23 11.93
N MET A 155 -15.77 -5.00 11.96
CA MET A 155 -17.00 -4.58 11.28
C MET A 155 -16.94 -4.79 9.76
N MET A 156 -15.76 -4.69 9.13
CA MET A 156 -15.60 -4.94 7.69
C MET A 156 -15.66 -6.42 7.31
N LEU A 157 -15.46 -7.32 8.26
CA LEU A 157 -15.41 -8.77 8.02
C LEU A 157 -16.77 -9.31 7.59
N ILE A 158 -17.82 -8.86 8.27
CA ILE A 158 -19.20 -9.31 8.04
C ILE A 158 -19.66 -9.08 6.59
N PRO A 159 -19.59 -7.85 6.03
CA PRO A 159 -20.06 -7.63 4.67
C PRO A 159 -19.22 -8.39 3.64
N MET A 160 -17.90 -8.53 3.83
CA MET A 160 -17.06 -9.30 2.91
C MET A 160 -17.36 -10.79 2.96
N TYR A 161 -17.66 -11.36 4.12
CA TYR A 161 -18.17 -12.72 4.23
C TYR A 161 -19.42 -12.92 3.36
N PHE A 162 -20.41 -12.01 3.47
CA PHE A 162 -21.63 -12.09 2.66
C PHE A 162 -21.37 -11.87 1.17
N VAL A 163 -20.48 -10.95 0.79
CA VAL A 163 -20.10 -10.75 -0.62
C VAL A 163 -19.55 -12.03 -1.24
N ILE A 164 -18.70 -12.76 -0.52
CA ILE A 164 -18.16 -14.04 -0.99
C ILE A 164 -19.23 -15.14 -0.95
N ALA A 165 -19.94 -15.30 0.18
CA ALA A 165 -20.85 -16.42 0.40
C ALA A 165 -22.11 -16.39 -0.48
N VAL A 166 -22.61 -15.17 -0.85
CA VAL A 166 -23.88 -15.02 -1.58
C VAL A 166 -23.62 -14.91 -3.09
N TRP A 167 -22.65 -14.09 -3.53
CA TRP A 167 -22.40 -13.82 -4.96
C TRP A 167 -21.12 -14.47 -5.48
N GLY A 168 -20.47 -15.31 -4.69
CA GLY A 168 -19.31 -16.08 -5.10
C GLY A 168 -19.66 -17.26 -6.02
N HIS A 169 -18.62 -17.95 -6.49
CA HIS A 169 -18.72 -19.06 -7.41
C HIS A 169 -18.98 -20.42 -6.69
N GLU A 170 -18.51 -21.52 -7.26
CA GLU A 170 -18.88 -22.89 -6.86
C GLU A 170 -18.57 -23.21 -5.39
N ARG A 171 -17.37 -22.86 -4.89
CA ARG A 171 -16.91 -23.16 -3.52
C ARG A 171 -17.05 -21.98 -2.57
N ARG A 172 -17.94 -21.03 -2.87
CA ARG A 172 -18.10 -19.76 -2.16
C ARG A 172 -18.28 -19.88 -0.65
N VAL A 173 -19.06 -20.86 -0.19
CA VAL A 173 -19.31 -21.06 1.26
C VAL A 173 -18.02 -21.47 1.97
N TYR A 174 -17.27 -22.41 1.41
CA TYR A 174 -15.98 -22.83 1.96
C TYR A 174 -15.00 -21.65 2.02
N ALA A 175 -14.88 -20.88 0.94
CA ALA A 175 -13.98 -19.75 0.86
C ALA A 175 -14.37 -18.64 1.86
N ALA A 176 -15.67 -18.35 2.00
CA ALA A 176 -16.18 -17.37 2.95
C ALA A 176 -15.93 -17.78 4.40
N ILE A 177 -16.18 -19.04 4.76
CA ILE A 177 -15.92 -19.56 6.11
C ILE A 177 -14.42 -19.53 6.40
N LYS A 178 -13.58 -19.99 5.46
CA LYS A 178 -12.12 -19.96 5.62
C LYS A 178 -11.61 -18.54 5.82
N PHE A 179 -12.04 -17.58 5.00
CA PHE A 179 -11.75 -16.16 5.17
C PHE A 179 -12.15 -15.65 6.55
N PHE A 180 -13.39 -15.95 6.99
CA PHE A 180 -13.91 -15.54 8.29
C PHE A 180 -13.09 -16.10 9.44
N LEU A 181 -12.84 -17.42 9.45
CA LEU A 181 -12.12 -18.09 10.55
C LEU A 181 -10.67 -17.58 10.68
N PHE A 182 -9.93 -17.46 9.56
CA PHE A 182 -8.56 -16.93 9.60
C PHE A 182 -8.51 -15.51 10.16
N THR A 183 -9.41 -14.66 9.67
CA THR A 183 -9.40 -13.25 10.06
C THR A 183 -9.93 -13.02 11.47
N GLN A 184 -11.00 -13.72 11.87
CA GLN A 184 -11.58 -13.62 13.20
C GLN A 184 -10.63 -14.16 14.27
N ALA A 185 -10.05 -15.36 14.06
CA ALA A 185 -9.12 -15.94 15.03
C ALA A 185 -7.90 -15.05 15.26
N SER A 186 -7.34 -14.48 14.19
CA SER A 186 -6.20 -13.56 14.30
C SER A 186 -6.59 -12.20 14.92
N GLY A 187 -7.78 -11.70 14.62
CA GLY A 187 -8.33 -10.47 15.24
C GLY A 187 -8.51 -10.62 16.75
N LEU A 188 -8.99 -11.77 17.23
CA LEU A 188 -9.10 -12.05 18.67
C LEU A 188 -7.75 -12.05 19.37
N LEU A 189 -6.67 -12.52 18.75
CA LEU A 189 -5.32 -12.42 19.32
C LEU A 189 -4.89 -10.96 19.49
N MET A 190 -5.20 -10.11 18.50
CA MET A 190 -4.95 -8.67 18.60
C MET A 190 -5.80 -8.02 19.71
N LEU A 191 -7.07 -8.39 19.85
CA LEU A 191 -7.92 -7.89 20.93
C LEU A 191 -7.34 -8.22 22.30
N VAL A 192 -6.89 -9.46 22.51
CA VAL A 192 -6.24 -9.87 23.77
C VAL A 192 -5.00 -9.00 24.02
N ALA A 193 -4.19 -8.73 22.99
CA ALA A 193 -3.02 -7.87 23.13
C ALA A 193 -3.40 -6.42 23.44
N ILE A 194 -4.45 -5.86 22.82
CA ILE A 194 -4.96 -4.52 23.09
C ILE A 194 -5.46 -4.40 24.54
N VAL A 195 -6.26 -5.35 25.00
CA VAL A 195 -6.80 -5.36 26.36
C VAL A 195 -5.68 -5.53 27.40
N ALA A 196 -4.70 -6.39 27.11
CA ALA A 196 -3.54 -6.54 27.98
C ALA A 196 -2.72 -5.25 28.08
N LEU A 197 -2.49 -4.57 26.95
CA LEU A 197 -1.77 -3.29 26.90
C LEU A 197 -2.51 -2.21 27.71
N TYR A 198 -3.83 -2.13 27.60
CA TYR A 198 -4.69 -1.23 28.37
C TYR A 198 -4.49 -1.41 29.89
N PHE A 199 -4.54 -2.67 30.39
CA PHE A 199 -4.33 -2.92 31.81
C PHE A 199 -2.89 -2.68 32.27
N ILE A 200 -1.90 -2.97 31.44
CA ILE A 200 -0.48 -2.71 31.77
C ILE A 200 -0.25 -1.21 31.88
N HIS A 201 -0.77 -0.44 30.92
CA HIS A 201 -0.67 1.03 30.93
C HIS A 201 -1.37 1.62 32.14
N GLY A 202 -2.63 1.23 32.38
CA GLY A 202 -3.42 1.74 33.51
C GLY A 202 -2.81 1.44 34.87
N ARG A 203 -2.20 0.25 35.07
CA ARG A 203 -1.48 -0.08 36.32
C ARG A 203 -0.20 0.71 36.49
N ALA A 204 0.48 1.08 35.40
CA ALA A 204 1.74 1.81 35.45
C ALA A 204 1.55 3.32 35.63
N THR A 205 0.47 3.90 35.11
CA THR A 205 0.23 5.35 35.05
C THR A 205 -0.94 5.83 35.91
N GLY A 206 -1.89 4.93 36.25
CA GLY A 206 -3.18 5.29 36.84
C GLY A 206 -4.25 5.68 35.81
N ASP A 207 -3.88 5.84 34.53
CA ASP A 207 -4.76 6.23 33.42
C ASP A 207 -5.10 5.02 32.55
N TYR A 208 -6.39 4.66 32.51
CA TYR A 208 -6.91 3.55 31.73
C TYR A 208 -7.48 4.06 30.39
N THR A 209 -6.73 3.91 29.31
CA THR A 209 -7.08 4.45 27.99
C THR A 209 -6.75 3.48 26.88
N PHE A 210 -7.46 3.59 25.74
CA PHE A 210 -7.16 2.91 24.49
C PHE A 210 -6.53 3.86 23.45
N GLY A 211 -6.33 5.14 23.80
CA GLY A 211 -5.75 6.14 22.91
C GLY A 211 -4.33 5.76 22.51
N PHE A 212 -4.08 5.72 21.20
CA PHE A 212 -2.77 5.32 20.66
C PHE A 212 -1.64 6.20 21.21
N THR A 213 -1.88 7.50 21.31
CA THR A 213 -0.89 8.48 21.74
C THR A 213 -0.43 8.31 23.17
N GLU A 214 -1.37 7.97 24.04
CA GLU A 214 -1.14 7.75 25.47
C GLU A 214 -0.43 6.41 25.71
N LEU A 215 -0.76 5.40 24.91
CA LEU A 215 -0.17 4.06 25.01
C LEU A 215 1.28 3.99 24.51
N LEU A 216 1.76 5.01 23.77
CA LEU A 216 3.16 5.06 23.33
C LEU A 216 4.11 5.10 24.52
N GLY A 217 5.17 4.29 24.47
CA GLY A 217 6.19 4.25 25.52
C GLY A 217 5.74 3.59 26.82
N THR A 218 4.61 2.89 26.85
CA THR A 218 4.15 2.11 28.01
C THR A 218 5.25 1.16 28.49
N ARG A 219 5.63 1.29 29.75
CA ARG A 219 6.70 0.47 30.36
C ARG A 219 6.21 -0.95 30.63
N MET A 220 6.95 -1.92 30.10
CA MET A 220 6.68 -3.35 30.30
C MET A 220 7.95 -4.17 30.14
N SER A 221 7.93 -5.45 30.57
CA SER A 221 9.08 -6.35 30.33
C SER A 221 9.26 -6.65 28.84
N SER A 222 10.49 -6.96 28.42
CA SER A 222 10.80 -7.32 27.02
C SER A 222 9.96 -8.52 26.55
N THR A 223 9.76 -9.53 27.40
CA THR A 223 8.93 -10.69 27.09
C THR A 223 7.47 -10.30 26.89
N THR A 224 6.92 -9.43 27.74
CA THR A 224 5.54 -8.95 27.60
C THR A 224 5.39 -8.15 26.31
N ALA A 225 6.30 -7.21 26.03
CA ALA A 225 6.29 -6.44 24.80
C ALA A 225 6.34 -7.34 23.55
N PHE A 226 7.18 -8.38 23.58
CA PHE A 226 7.31 -9.32 22.48
C PHE A 226 6.02 -10.14 22.26
N LEU A 227 5.39 -10.64 23.33
CA LEU A 227 4.13 -11.40 23.24
C LEU A 227 2.97 -10.52 22.72
N LEU A 228 2.86 -9.28 23.21
CA LEU A 228 1.84 -8.34 22.72
C LEU A 228 2.07 -7.98 21.26
N MET A 229 3.32 -7.69 20.88
CA MET A 229 3.70 -7.46 19.49
C MET A 229 3.31 -8.64 18.59
N LEU A 230 3.54 -9.89 19.02
CA LEU A 230 3.13 -11.08 18.27
C LEU A 230 1.60 -11.18 18.11
N GLY A 231 0.80 -10.73 19.09
CA GLY A 231 -0.65 -10.65 18.97
C GLY A 231 -1.09 -9.69 17.85
N PHE A 232 -0.48 -8.51 17.78
CA PHE A 232 -0.70 -7.57 16.68
C PHE A 232 -0.17 -8.12 15.35
N PHE A 233 1.06 -8.67 15.35
CA PHE A 233 1.66 -9.27 14.16
C PHE A 233 0.80 -10.39 13.59
N ALA A 234 0.23 -11.27 14.39
CA ALA A 234 -0.62 -12.36 13.93
C ALA A 234 -1.84 -11.84 13.15
N ALA A 235 -2.54 -10.83 13.69
CA ALA A 235 -3.68 -10.22 13.00
C ALA A 235 -3.27 -9.56 11.67
N PHE A 236 -2.20 -8.79 11.71
CA PHE A 236 -1.75 -8.07 10.52
C PHE A 236 -1.09 -8.99 9.49
N ALA A 237 -0.39 -10.05 9.90
CA ALA A 237 0.21 -11.05 9.02
C ALA A 237 -0.86 -11.88 8.29
N VAL A 238 -1.98 -12.20 8.93
CA VAL A 238 -3.12 -12.83 8.26
C VAL A 238 -3.70 -11.89 7.21
N LYS A 239 -3.90 -10.61 7.54
CA LYS A 239 -4.44 -9.62 6.58
C LYS A 239 -3.46 -9.32 5.43
N LEU A 240 -2.15 -9.17 5.70
CA LEU A 240 -1.09 -8.92 4.71
C LEU A 240 -0.68 -10.17 3.91
N PRO A 241 -1.39 -11.22 3.91
CA PRO A 241 -1.23 -12.62 3.63
C PRO A 241 0.23 -13.13 3.69
N VAL A 242 0.83 -13.03 4.87
CA VAL A 242 2.19 -13.55 5.12
C VAL A 242 2.17 -15.08 5.13
N VAL A 243 3.17 -15.73 4.50
CA VAL A 243 3.34 -17.19 4.58
C VAL A 243 3.74 -17.57 6.00
N PRO A 244 3.12 -18.59 6.66
CA PRO A 244 2.17 -19.58 6.11
C PRO A 244 0.68 -19.24 6.26
N VAL A 245 0.32 -18.11 6.88
CA VAL A 245 -1.08 -17.76 7.21
C VAL A 245 -1.87 -17.11 6.05
N HIS A 246 -1.36 -17.20 4.83
CA HIS A 246 -1.90 -16.60 3.60
C HIS A 246 -3.00 -17.42 2.90
N THR A 247 -3.21 -18.69 3.30
CA THR A 247 -3.96 -19.67 2.50
C THR A 247 -5.44 -19.35 2.27
N TRP A 248 -6.00 -18.44 3.06
CA TRP A 248 -7.37 -17.94 2.87
C TRP A 248 -7.50 -17.05 1.63
N LEU A 249 -6.42 -16.33 1.27
CA LEU A 249 -6.46 -15.30 0.23
C LEU A 249 -6.73 -15.88 -1.17
N PRO A 250 -5.99 -16.88 -1.67
CA PRO A 250 -6.27 -17.46 -2.98
C PRO A 250 -7.68 -18.04 -3.09
N ASP A 251 -8.19 -18.69 -2.04
CA ASP A 251 -9.53 -19.26 -2.05
C ASP A 251 -10.61 -18.16 -2.03
N ALA A 252 -10.45 -17.15 -1.18
CA ALA A 252 -11.37 -16.02 -1.13
C ALA A 252 -11.43 -15.26 -2.46
N HIS A 253 -10.27 -14.95 -3.07
CA HIS A 253 -10.21 -14.27 -4.36
C HIS A 253 -10.80 -15.08 -5.51
N THR A 254 -10.48 -16.36 -5.56
CA THR A 254 -10.96 -17.25 -6.62
C THR A 254 -12.48 -17.33 -6.62
N GLU A 255 -13.07 -17.41 -5.44
CA GLU A 255 -14.52 -17.56 -5.30
C GLU A 255 -15.29 -16.23 -5.26
N ALA A 256 -14.71 -15.13 -4.78
CA ALA A 256 -15.39 -13.84 -4.70
C ALA A 256 -15.87 -13.33 -6.08
N PRO A 257 -16.98 -12.58 -6.16
CA PRO A 257 -17.31 -11.83 -7.37
C PRO A 257 -16.22 -10.79 -7.67
N THR A 258 -16.14 -10.32 -8.92
CA THR A 258 -15.09 -9.38 -9.36
C THR A 258 -14.90 -8.19 -8.44
N ALA A 259 -15.99 -7.50 -8.05
CA ALA A 259 -15.93 -6.37 -7.12
C ALA A 259 -15.39 -6.76 -5.74
N GLY A 260 -15.73 -7.95 -5.25
CA GLY A 260 -15.19 -8.49 -4.00
C GLY A 260 -13.67 -8.66 -4.09
N SER A 261 -13.17 -9.23 -5.19
CA SER A 261 -11.72 -9.39 -5.42
C SER A 261 -11.00 -8.05 -5.54
N VAL A 262 -11.61 -7.03 -6.17
CA VAL A 262 -11.04 -5.67 -6.26
C VAL A 262 -10.87 -5.04 -4.88
N ILE A 263 -11.88 -5.13 -4.01
CA ILE A 263 -11.81 -4.58 -2.65
C ILE A 263 -10.84 -5.38 -1.77
N LEU A 264 -10.85 -6.72 -1.85
CA LEU A 264 -9.93 -7.59 -1.13
C LEU A 264 -8.48 -7.26 -1.47
N ALA A 265 -8.11 -7.31 -2.76
CA ALA A 265 -6.74 -7.06 -3.22
C ALA A 265 -6.35 -5.59 -3.09
N GLY A 266 -7.27 -4.70 -3.39
CA GLY A 266 -6.99 -3.27 -3.47
C GLY A 266 -6.87 -2.58 -2.12
N VAL A 267 -7.67 -3.00 -1.11
CA VAL A 267 -7.72 -2.30 0.18
C VAL A 267 -7.57 -3.21 1.39
N LEU A 268 -8.31 -4.34 1.45
CA LEU A 268 -8.34 -5.15 2.68
C LEU A 268 -6.96 -5.65 3.11
N ILE A 269 -6.16 -6.17 2.18
CA ILE A 269 -4.81 -6.67 2.52
C ILE A 269 -3.86 -5.55 2.95
N LYS A 270 -4.12 -4.29 2.56
CA LYS A 270 -3.32 -3.12 2.97
C LYS A 270 -3.52 -2.74 4.43
N ILE A 271 -4.61 -3.17 5.05
CA ILE A 271 -4.83 -2.95 6.50
C ILE A 271 -3.74 -3.62 7.32
N GLY A 272 -3.25 -4.80 6.89
CA GLY A 272 -2.14 -5.46 7.55
C GLY A 272 -0.88 -4.59 7.57
N ALA A 273 -0.49 -4.05 6.42
CA ALA A 273 0.65 -3.13 6.32
C ALA A 273 0.41 -1.84 7.11
N TYR A 274 -0.77 -1.24 6.96
CA TYR A 274 -1.15 -0.03 7.70
C TYR A 274 -1.06 -0.25 9.22
N GLY A 275 -1.63 -1.34 9.73
CA GLY A 275 -1.62 -1.66 11.15
C GLY A 275 -0.21 -1.93 11.69
N MET A 276 0.66 -2.60 10.92
CA MET A 276 2.06 -2.78 11.29
C MET A 276 2.77 -1.42 11.39
N ILE A 277 2.64 -0.57 10.37
CA ILE A 277 3.29 0.74 10.31
C ILE A 277 2.73 1.69 11.37
N ARG A 278 1.40 1.74 11.53
CA ARG A 278 0.72 2.71 12.38
C ARG A 278 0.76 2.37 13.87
N PHE A 279 0.56 1.10 14.20
CA PHE A 279 0.35 0.66 15.58
C PHE A 279 1.46 -0.27 16.08
N MET A 280 1.71 -1.39 15.40
CA MET A 280 2.60 -2.43 15.92
C MET A 280 4.02 -1.91 16.14
N VAL A 281 4.61 -1.26 15.14
CA VAL A 281 5.99 -0.82 15.22
C VAL A 281 6.18 0.32 16.24
N PRO A 282 5.34 1.38 16.27
CA PRO A 282 5.51 2.44 17.27
C PRO A 282 5.20 2.03 18.71
N LEU A 283 4.27 1.09 18.93
CA LEU A 283 3.93 0.60 20.27
C LEU A 283 5.00 -0.35 20.84
N PHE A 284 5.65 -1.15 19.98
CA PHE A 284 6.59 -2.19 20.40
C PHE A 284 7.92 -2.14 19.64
N PRO A 285 8.61 -0.99 19.57
CA PRO A 285 9.74 -0.82 18.65
C PRO A 285 10.91 -1.74 18.96
N GLN A 286 11.22 -2.03 20.23
CA GLN A 286 12.27 -2.96 20.59
C GLN A 286 11.92 -4.40 20.23
N ALA A 287 10.70 -4.85 20.51
CA ALA A 287 10.24 -6.19 20.16
C ALA A 287 10.23 -6.41 18.64
N VAL A 288 9.86 -5.38 17.87
CA VAL A 288 9.94 -5.40 16.39
C VAL A 288 11.38 -5.48 15.91
N HIS A 289 12.30 -4.77 16.57
CA HIS A 289 13.73 -4.87 16.26
C HIS A 289 14.24 -6.30 16.48
N ASP A 290 13.91 -6.93 17.59
CA ASP A 290 14.34 -8.29 17.93
C ASP A 290 13.71 -9.33 16.98
N PHE A 291 12.48 -9.04 16.45
CA PHE A 291 11.77 -9.88 15.49
C PHE A 291 12.14 -9.60 14.03
N ARG A 292 12.99 -8.62 13.72
CA ARG A 292 13.33 -8.18 12.35
C ARG A 292 13.79 -9.33 11.45
N THR A 293 14.78 -10.12 11.89
CA THR A 293 15.33 -11.21 11.07
C THR A 293 14.30 -12.30 10.75
N PRO A 294 13.54 -12.85 11.72
CA PRO A 294 12.43 -13.75 11.41
C PRO A 294 11.42 -13.18 10.42
N ALA A 295 11.04 -11.92 10.58
CA ALA A 295 10.09 -11.27 9.68
C ALA A 295 10.64 -11.09 8.25
N MET A 296 11.92 -10.74 8.09
CA MET A 296 12.57 -10.67 6.78
C MET A 296 12.65 -12.04 6.11
N ILE A 297 12.92 -13.11 6.87
CA ILE A 297 12.88 -14.49 6.36
C ILE A 297 11.47 -14.82 5.85
N LEU A 298 10.42 -14.53 6.63
CA LEU A 298 9.03 -14.74 6.21
C LEU A 298 8.68 -13.91 4.96
N ALA A 299 9.19 -12.69 4.86
CA ALA A 299 9.00 -11.81 3.70
C ALA A 299 9.62 -12.43 2.43
N VAL A 300 10.88 -12.84 2.49
CA VAL A 300 11.60 -13.49 1.36
C VAL A 300 10.91 -14.80 0.96
N ILE A 301 10.52 -15.62 1.94
CA ILE A 301 9.74 -16.84 1.66
C ILE A 301 8.43 -16.44 0.95
N GLY A 302 7.72 -15.42 1.41
CA GLY A 302 6.49 -14.94 0.79
C GLY A 302 6.68 -14.48 -0.65
N ILE A 303 7.75 -13.75 -0.94
CA ILE A 303 8.10 -13.28 -2.28
C ILE A 303 8.30 -14.46 -3.23
N ILE A 304 9.19 -15.39 -2.89
CA ILE A 304 9.57 -16.52 -3.75
C ILE A 304 8.42 -17.54 -3.85
N TYR A 305 7.87 -17.95 -2.71
CA TYR A 305 6.78 -18.92 -2.64
C TYR A 305 5.54 -18.42 -3.39
N GLY A 306 5.14 -17.16 -3.16
CA GLY A 306 3.99 -16.58 -3.85
C GLY A 306 4.15 -16.59 -5.36
N ALA A 307 5.33 -16.26 -5.87
CA ALA A 307 5.63 -16.24 -7.29
C ALA A 307 5.67 -17.67 -7.91
N VAL A 308 6.29 -18.63 -7.22
CA VAL A 308 6.31 -20.06 -7.66
C VAL A 308 4.89 -20.63 -7.67
N MET A 309 4.10 -20.35 -6.63
CA MET A 309 2.71 -20.79 -6.57
C MET A 309 1.84 -20.14 -7.64
N ALA A 310 2.07 -18.87 -7.99
CA ALA A 310 1.37 -18.20 -9.09
C ALA A 310 1.66 -18.90 -10.43
N TYR A 311 2.92 -19.21 -10.72
CA TYR A 311 3.31 -19.92 -11.94
C TYR A 311 2.64 -21.30 -12.05
N GLY A 312 2.48 -22.03 -10.94
CA GLY A 312 1.87 -23.36 -10.90
C GLY A 312 0.34 -23.37 -11.06
N GLN A 313 -0.35 -22.20 -11.15
CA GLN A 313 -1.81 -22.18 -11.23
C GLN A 313 -2.32 -22.40 -12.66
N ARG A 314 -3.46 -23.13 -12.77
CA ARG A 314 -4.25 -23.23 -14.00
C ARG A 314 -5.40 -22.23 -14.03
N ASP A 315 -5.96 -21.87 -12.87
CA ASP A 315 -7.00 -20.86 -12.73
C ASP A 315 -6.38 -19.46 -12.76
N LEU A 316 -6.76 -18.68 -13.77
CA LEU A 316 -6.23 -17.32 -14.02
C LEU A 316 -6.47 -16.38 -12.82
N LYS A 317 -7.63 -16.49 -12.16
CA LYS A 317 -7.96 -15.65 -11.00
C LYS A 317 -7.15 -16.03 -9.78
N ARG A 318 -6.87 -17.33 -9.60
CA ARG A 318 -6.03 -17.86 -8.52
C ARG A 318 -4.56 -17.51 -8.74
N LEU A 319 -4.09 -17.48 -10.00
CA LEU A 319 -2.77 -16.97 -10.35
C LEU A 319 -2.62 -15.53 -9.84
N VAL A 320 -3.53 -14.63 -10.24
CA VAL A 320 -3.50 -13.22 -9.81
C VAL A 320 -3.56 -13.09 -8.28
N ALA A 321 -4.28 -13.96 -7.58
CA ALA A 321 -4.30 -13.97 -6.11
C ALA A 321 -2.92 -14.30 -5.50
N TYR A 322 -2.19 -15.28 -6.04
CA TYR A 322 -0.85 -15.63 -5.57
C TYR A 322 0.20 -14.55 -5.89
N THR A 323 0.04 -13.79 -6.98
CA THR A 323 0.91 -12.62 -7.22
C THR A 323 0.82 -11.60 -6.08
N SER A 324 -0.38 -11.44 -5.49
CA SER A 324 -0.56 -10.57 -4.32
C SER A 324 0.22 -11.06 -3.10
N VAL A 325 0.34 -12.37 -2.88
CA VAL A 325 1.16 -12.93 -1.79
C VAL A 325 2.63 -12.54 -1.99
N SER A 326 3.13 -12.66 -3.23
CA SER A 326 4.50 -12.27 -3.58
C SER A 326 4.75 -10.78 -3.36
N HIS A 327 3.90 -9.91 -3.90
CA HIS A 327 4.04 -8.45 -3.76
C HIS A 327 3.90 -7.97 -2.31
N MET A 328 3.04 -8.59 -1.50
CA MET A 328 2.94 -8.27 -0.08
C MET A 328 4.14 -8.76 0.72
N GLY A 329 4.89 -9.74 0.21
CA GLY A 329 6.21 -10.09 0.73
C GLY A 329 7.21 -8.92 0.65
N PHE A 330 7.24 -8.18 -0.48
CA PHE A 330 8.05 -6.94 -0.59
C PHE A 330 7.59 -5.88 0.41
N VAL A 331 6.28 -5.72 0.61
CA VAL A 331 5.74 -4.78 1.61
C VAL A 331 6.22 -5.15 3.01
N LEU A 332 6.14 -6.43 3.39
CA LEU A 332 6.63 -6.91 4.68
C LEU A 332 8.14 -6.65 4.83
N LEU A 333 8.91 -6.95 3.79
CA LEU A 333 10.35 -6.72 3.76
C LEU A 333 10.70 -5.25 4.02
N GLY A 334 10.02 -4.32 3.34
CA GLY A 334 10.22 -2.88 3.50
C GLY A 334 9.78 -2.34 4.86
N ILE A 335 8.71 -2.90 5.47
CA ILE A 335 8.28 -2.53 6.82
C ILE A 335 9.37 -2.88 7.83
N PHE A 336 9.96 -4.07 7.74
CA PHE A 336 11.00 -4.51 8.67
C PHE A 336 12.39 -3.95 8.35
N ALA A 337 12.63 -3.41 7.16
CA ALA A 337 13.80 -2.57 6.89
C ALA A 337 13.75 -1.24 7.63
N TRP A 338 12.57 -0.66 7.83
CA TRP A 338 12.26 0.52 8.64
C TRP A 338 13.22 1.68 8.45
N ASN A 339 13.34 2.15 7.23
CA ASN A 339 14.01 3.39 6.88
C ASN A 339 13.20 4.17 5.84
N THR A 340 13.52 5.43 5.65
CA THR A 340 12.77 6.37 4.79
C THR A 340 12.58 5.81 3.38
N LEU A 341 13.62 5.24 2.76
CA LEU A 341 13.54 4.71 1.39
C LEU A 341 12.59 3.50 1.32
N ALA A 342 12.77 2.53 2.23
CA ALA A 342 11.93 1.34 2.27
C ALA A 342 10.47 1.70 2.56
N LEU A 343 10.19 2.59 3.52
CA LEU A 343 8.83 3.00 3.86
C LEU A 343 8.16 3.77 2.72
N GLN A 344 8.88 4.65 2.01
CA GLN A 344 8.37 5.30 0.80
C GLN A 344 8.04 4.28 -0.28
N GLY A 345 8.91 3.29 -0.49
CA GLY A 345 8.66 2.17 -1.40
C GLY A 345 7.43 1.36 -0.99
N VAL A 346 7.27 1.04 0.30
CA VAL A 346 6.08 0.36 0.84
C VAL A 346 4.81 1.12 0.48
N LEU A 347 4.76 2.43 0.75
CA LEU A 347 3.57 3.24 0.48
C LEU A 347 3.22 3.30 -1.01
N LEU A 348 4.23 3.44 -1.88
CA LEU A 348 4.05 3.36 -3.32
C LEU A 348 3.54 1.97 -3.73
N GLN A 349 4.09 0.87 -3.14
CA GLN A 349 3.66 -0.49 -3.45
C GLN A 349 2.20 -0.75 -3.04
N LEU A 350 1.75 -0.19 -1.90
CA LEU A 350 0.34 -0.30 -1.52
C LEU A 350 -0.58 0.28 -2.61
N VAL A 351 -0.20 1.44 -3.20
CA VAL A 351 -0.98 2.11 -4.24
C VAL A 351 -0.87 1.36 -5.57
N CYS A 352 0.35 1.09 -6.04
CA CYS A 352 0.59 0.53 -7.37
C CYS A 352 0.06 -0.90 -7.48
N HIS A 353 0.27 -1.73 -6.44
CA HIS A 353 -0.33 -3.06 -6.36
C HIS A 353 -1.87 -3.00 -6.37
N ALA A 354 -2.47 -2.04 -5.68
CA ALA A 354 -3.92 -1.89 -5.66
C ALA A 354 -4.48 -1.61 -7.07
N PHE A 355 -3.79 -0.80 -7.87
CA PHE A 355 -4.18 -0.47 -9.22
C PHE A 355 -3.89 -1.61 -10.21
N SER A 356 -2.67 -2.17 -10.20
CA SER A 356 -2.29 -3.23 -11.13
C SER A 356 -3.07 -4.51 -10.90
N THR A 357 -3.13 -4.99 -9.65
CA THR A 357 -3.86 -6.23 -9.31
C THR A 357 -5.37 -6.04 -9.34
N GLY A 358 -5.88 -4.87 -8.94
CA GLY A 358 -7.29 -4.53 -9.08
C GLY A 358 -7.74 -4.56 -10.54
N ALA A 359 -6.93 -4.01 -11.46
CA ALA A 359 -7.17 -4.08 -12.89
C ALA A 359 -7.14 -5.52 -13.42
N LEU A 360 -6.15 -6.33 -13.01
CA LEU A 360 -6.09 -7.74 -13.39
C LEU A 360 -7.34 -8.51 -12.94
N PHE A 361 -7.85 -8.26 -11.71
CA PHE A 361 -9.11 -8.88 -11.28
C PHE A 361 -10.33 -8.41 -12.07
N ILE A 362 -10.40 -7.12 -12.44
CA ILE A 362 -11.46 -6.62 -13.32
C ILE A 362 -11.37 -7.29 -14.71
N MET A 363 -10.18 -7.42 -15.25
CA MET A 363 -9.92 -8.05 -16.54
C MET A 363 -10.30 -9.53 -16.52
N VAL A 364 -9.81 -10.29 -15.51
CA VAL A 364 -10.14 -11.74 -15.37
C VAL A 364 -11.62 -11.95 -15.16
N GLY A 365 -12.28 -11.11 -14.34
CA GLY A 365 -13.72 -11.18 -14.15
C GLY A 365 -14.50 -10.88 -15.43
N GLY A 366 -14.12 -9.82 -16.15
CA GLY A 366 -14.72 -9.47 -17.43
C GLY A 366 -14.50 -10.55 -18.53
N LEU A 367 -13.35 -11.23 -18.50
CA LEU A 367 -13.09 -12.38 -19.36
C LEU A 367 -13.97 -13.57 -18.97
N GLN A 368 -14.04 -13.91 -17.66
CA GLN A 368 -14.89 -14.98 -17.15
C GLN A 368 -16.37 -14.77 -17.49
N ASP A 369 -16.88 -13.54 -17.42
CA ASP A 369 -18.27 -13.21 -17.80
C ASP A 369 -18.55 -13.49 -19.29
N ARG A 370 -17.52 -13.53 -20.16
CA ARG A 370 -17.63 -13.73 -21.59
C ARG A 370 -17.43 -15.19 -22.02
N ILE A 371 -16.42 -15.87 -21.47
CA ILE A 371 -16.05 -17.24 -21.87
C ILE A 371 -16.46 -18.30 -20.84
N HIS A 372 -17.06 -17.90 -19.71
CA HIS A 372 -17.56 -18.78 -18.64
C HIS A 372 -16.54 -19.78 -18.09
N THR A 373 -15.23 -19.49 -18.23
CA THR A 373 -14.16 -20.29 -17.66
C THR A 373 -13.02 -19.40 -17.15
N ARG A 374 -12.24 -19.89 -16.19
CA ARG A 374 -11.00 -19.31 -15.68
C ARG A 374 -9.80 -20.21 -15.93
N ASP A 375 -10.03 -21.39 -16.48
CA ASP A 375 -9.00 -22.38 -16.75
C ASP A 375 -8.17 -21.96 -17.96
N MET A 376 -6.89 -21.66 -17.75
CA MET A 376 -5.96 -21.21 -18.79
C MET A 376 -5.66 -22.34 -19.81
N ASP A 377 -5.86 -23.61 -19.45
CA ASP A 377 -5.70 -24.72 -20.40
C ASP A 377 -6.82 -24.73 -21.46
N ARG A 378 -7.92 -24.03 -21.20
CA ARG A 378 -9.03 -23.80 -22.13
C ARG A 378 -9.01 -22.44 -22.79
N MET A 379 -7.95 -21.68 -22.60
CA MET A 379 -7.68 -20.38 -23.24
C MET A 379 -6.59 -20.54 -24.28
N GLY A 380 -6.25 -19.47 -24.96
CA GLY A 380 -5.24 -19.39 -26.01
C GLY A 380 -5.73 -18.51 -27.16
N GLY A 381 -4.86 -17.72 -27.77
CA GLY A 381 -5.20 -16.87 -28.88
C GLY A 381 -6.22 -15.76 -28.59
N LEU A 382 -6.60 -15.52 -27.33
CA LEU A 382 -7.63 -14.53 -26.98
C LEU A 382 -7.29 -13.10 -27.42
N TRP A 383 -6.01 -12.82 -27.69
CA TRP A 383 -5.60 -11.53 -28.26
C TRP A 383 -6.17 -11.29 -29.66
N GLN A 384 -6.32 -12.35 -30.46
CA GLN A 384 -6.90 -12.25 -31.81
C GLN A 384 -8.40 -11.93 -31.74
N VAL A 385 -9.08 -12.51 -30.75
CA VAL A 385 -10.53 -12.32 -30.54
C VAL A 385 -10.85 -10.95 -29.92
N ALA A 386 -10.06 -10.52 -28.94
CA ALA A 386 -10.29 -9.28 -28.18
C ALA A 386 -8.99 -8.49 -28.01
N PRO A 387 -8.52 -7.78 -29.07
CA PRO A 387 -7.21 -7.10 -29.07
C PRO A 387 -7.08 -6.00 -28.03
N ARG A 388 -8.14 -5.26 -27.71
CA ARG A 388 -8.12 -4.23 -26.66
C ARG A 388 -7.95 -4.86 -25.28
N MET A 389 -8.63 -5.98 -25.01
CA MET A 389 -8.48 -6.74 -23.78
C MET A 389 -7.09 -7.34 -23.64
N GLY A 390 -6.54 -7.93 -24.75
CA GLY A 390 -5.20 -8.47 -24.81
C GLY A 390 -4.12 -7.41 -24.54
N GLY A 391 -4.20 -6.25 -25.18
CA GLY A 391 -3.28 -5.13 -24.95
C GLY A 391 -3.38 -4.57 -23.52
N THR A 392 -4.59 -4.48 -22.96
CA THR A 392 -4.81 -4.06 -21.58
C THR A 392 -4.25 -5.08 -20.58
N ALA A 393 -4.48 -6.37 -20.81
CA ALA A 393 -3.94 -7.45 -19.99
C ALA A 393 -2.40 -7.45 -20.00
N MET A 394 -1.78 -7.26 -21.17
CA MET A 394 -0.31 -7.13 -21.30
C MET A 394 0.22 -5.95 -20.51
N PHE A 395 -0.43 -4.78 -20.57
CA PHE A 395 0.00 -3.62 -19.79
C PHE A 395 0.02 -3.91 -18.29
N PHE A 396 -1.06 -4.50 -17.73
CA PHE A 396 -1.11 -4.80 -16.31
C PHE A 396 -0.25 -6.00 -15.89
N ALA A 397 0.01 -6.95 -16.78
CA ALA A 397 1.01 -7.99 -16.57
C ALA A 397 2.42 -7.38 -16.47
N LEU A 398 2.78 -6.46 -17.38
CA LEU A 398 4.04 -5.73 -17.34
C LEU A 398 4.15 -4.81 -16.13
N ALA A 399 3.04 -4.19 -15.70
CA ALA A 399 3.01 -3.44 -14.45
C ALA A 399 3.26 -4.33 -13.23
N SER A 400 2.64 -5.52 -13.20
CA SER A 400 2.78 -6.48 -12.08
C SER A 400 4.19 -7.06 -11.97
N LEU A 401 4.90 -7.28 -13.08
CA LEU A 401 6.30 -7.76 -13.03
C LEU A 401 7.32 -6.66 -12.68
N GLY A 402 6.88 -5.41 -12.53
CA GLY A 402 7.79 -4.32 -12.18
C GLY A 402 8.57 -3.76 -13.38
N LEU A 403 7.89 -3.51 -14.51
CA LEU A 403 8.55 -2.88 -15.68
C LEU A 403 8.99 -1.45 -15.34
N PRO A 404 10.27 -1.07 -15.61
CA PRO A 404 10.73 0.31 -15.47
C PRO A 404 9.86 1.31 -16.23
N GLY A 405 9.56 2.45 -15.59
CA GLY A 405 8.61 3.45 -16.09
C GLY A 405 7.18 3.28 -15.56
N LEU A 406 6.90 2.20 -14.80
CA LEU A 406 5.63 1.99 -14.11
C LEU A 406 5.82 2.03 -12.59
N GLY A 407 4.75 2.41 -11.88
CA GLY A 407 4.82 2.68 -10.44
C GLY A 407 5.27 1.50 -9.58
N ASN A 408 4.91 0.25 -9.95
CA ASN A 408 5.33 -0.95 -9.21
C ASN A 408 6.86 -1.10 -9.18
N PHE A 409 7.54 -0.84 -10.31
CA PHE A 409 9.01 -0.87 -10.34
C PHE A 409 9.62 0.12 -9.34
N VAL A 410 9.16 1.37 -9.35
CA VAL A 410 9.67 2.40 -8.43
C VAL A 410 9.49 1.98 -6.98
N ALA A 411 8.34 1.40 -6.67
CA ALA A 411 8.01 0.94 -5.32
C ALA A 411 8.93 -0.19 -4.85
N GLU A 412 9.05 -1.26 -5.63
CA GLU A 412 9.85 -2.43 -5.30
C GLU A 412 11.35 -2.09 -5.28
N PHE A 413 11.81 -1.24 -6.19
CA PHE A 413 13.19 -0.77 -6.24
C PHE A 413 13.57 0.01 -4.97
N LEU A 414 12.71 0.93 -4.50
CA LEU A 414 12.93 1.66 -3.24
C LEU A 414 12.92 0.74 -2.02
N ILE A 415 12.04 -0.26 -2.00
CA ILE A 415 12.03 -1.29 -0.94
C ILE A 415 13.37 -2.03 -0.92
N LEU A 416 13.86 -2.49 -2.07
CA LEU A 416 15.10 -3.26 -2.15
C LEU A 416 16.32 -2.43 -1.76
N ILE A 417 16.43 -1.17 -2.22
CA ILE A 417 17.53 -0.28 -1.83
C ILE A 417 17.47 0.01 -0.33
N GLY A 418 16.28 0.30 0.20
CA GLY A 418 16.14 0.51 1.64
C GLY A 418 16.46 -0.75 2.45
N THR A 419 16.08 -1.93 1.96
CA THR A 419 16.41 -3.22 2.58
C THR A 419 17.91 -3.50 2.54
N TRP A 420 18.59 -3.18 1.45
CA TRP A 420 20.04 -3.34 1.30
C TRP A 420 20.82 -2.64 2.43
N GLN A 421 20.39 -1.46 2.83
CA GLN A 421 21.00 -0.70 3.92
C GLN A 421 20.93 -1.39 5.30
N VAL A 422 20.05 -2.38 5.44
CA VAL A 422 19.79 -3.09 6.71
C VAL A 422 20.19 -4.57 6.62
N SER A 423 19.97 -5.19 5.45
CA SER A 423 20.19 -6.62 5.25
C SER A 423 20.43 -6.93 3.77
N GLU A 424 21.70 -7.11 3.40
CA GLU A 424 22.12 -7.40 2.03
C GLU A 424 21.53 -8.71 1.51
N TRP A 425 21.57 -9.79 2.32
CA TRP A 425 21.04 -11.09 1.92
C TRP A 425 19.54 -11.03 1.62
N ALA A 426 18.78 -10.28 2.43
CA ALA A 426 17.33 -10.15 2.24
C ALA A 426 17.00 -9.33 0.99
N ALA A 427 17.78 -8.30 0.68
CA ALA A 427 17.64 -7.52 -0.55
C ALA A 427 17.96 -8.36 -1.80
N VAL A 428 19.07 -9.14 -1.78
CA VAL A 428 19.48 -10.02 -2.89
C VAL A 428 18.42 -11.09 -3.16
N LEU A 429 17.96 -11.79 -2.11
CA LEU A 429 16.92 -12.81 -2.26
C LEU A 429 15.56 -12.21 -2.64
N GLY A 430 15.22 -11.01 -2.13
CA GLY A 430 14.06 -10.25 -2.56
C GLY A 430 14.13 -9.87 -4.04
N ALA A 431 15.30 -9.41 -4.51
CA ALA A 431 15.50 -9.08 -5.92
C ALA A 431 15.33 -10.29 -6.86
N ALA A 432 15.70 -11.50 -6.42
CA ALA A 432 15.42 -12.73 -7.17
C ALA A 432 13.90 -12.93 -7.41
N GLY A 433 13.06 -12.41 -6.52
CA GLY A 433 11.61 -12.43 -6.67
C GLY A 433 11.11 -11.71 -7.92
N LEU A 434 11.80 -10.65 -8.38
CA LEU A 434 11.46 -9.92 -9.61
C LEU A 434 11.62 -10.81 -10.86
N VAL A 435 12.63 -11.69 -10.84
CA VAL A 435 12.83 -12.68 -11.92
C VAL A 435 11.66 -13.66 -11.97
N PHE A 436 11.25 -14.20 -10.81
CA PHE A 436 10.09 -15.08 -10.74
C PHE A 436 8.78 -14.36 -11.12
N ALA A 437 8.66 -13.06 -10.77
CA ALA A 437 7.52 -12.25 -11.18
C ALA A 437 7.41 -12.13 -12.70
N THR A 438 8.53 -11.95 -13.39
CA THR A 438 8.60 -11.93 -14.84
C THR A 438 8.10 -13.26 -15.43
N VAL A 439 8.51 -14.39 -14.86
CA VAL A 439 8.13 -15.72 -15.34
C VAL A 439 6.61 -15.92 -15.27
N TYR A 440 5.97 -15.69 -14.10
CA TYR A 440 4.52 -15.93 -14.00
C TYR A 440 3.69 -14.92 -14.81
N ALA A 441 4.13 -13.68 -14.94
CA ALA A 441 3.41 -12.66 -15.69
C ALA A 441 3.41 -12.95 -17.20
N LEU A 442 4.57 -13.30 -17.76
CA LEU A 442 4.68 -13.70 -19.16
C LEU A 442 4.00 -15.04 -19.42
N TRP A 443 4.10 -16.00 -18.51
CA TRP A 443 3.39 -17.27 -18.57
C TRP A 443 1.87 -17.09 -18.66
N MET A 444 1.32 -16.21 -17.83
CA MET A 444 -0.10 -15.85 -17.87
C MET A 444 -0.49 -15.33 -19.26
N MET A 445 0.30 -14.40 -19.82
CA MET A 445 0.03 -13.83 -21.13
C MET A 445 0.15 -14.88 -22.24
N GLN A 446 1.18 -15.72 -22.19
CA GLN A 446 1.40 -16.78 -23.18
C GLN A 446 0.24 -17.77 -23.20
N ARG A 447 -0.22 -18.22 -22.02
CA ARG A 447 -1.26 -19.25 -21.93
C ARG A 447 -2.66 -18.73 -22.29
N ALA A 448 -3.01 -17.53 -21.86
CA ALA A 448 -4.36 -17.03 -22.03
C ALA A 448 -4.54 -16.22 -23.32
N PHE A 449 -3.58 -15.39 -23.70
CA PHE A 449 -3.78 -14.38 -24.72
C PHE A 449 -3.00 -14.64 -26.02
N GLN A 450 -1.84 -15.31 -25.95
CA GLN A 450 -0.99 -15.54 -27.12
C GLN A 450 -1.29 -16.91 -27.77
N GLY A 451 -0.68 -17.17 -28.94
CA GLY A 451 -0.89 -18.37 -29.71
C GLY A 451 -2.08 -18.26 -30.67
N GLU A 452 -2.44 -19.39 -31.27
CA GLU A 452 -3.60 -19.50 -32.15
C GLU A 452 -4.86 -19.77 -31.34
N GLU A 453 -5.97 -19.17 -31.76
CA GLU A 453 -7.27 -19.45 -31.18
C GLU A 453 -7.79 -20.79 -31.73
N THR A 454 -7.86 -21.82 -30.89
CA THR A 454 -8.22 -23.18 -31.25
C THR A 454 -9.56 -23.68 -30.67
N HIS A 455 -10.20 -22.84 -29.83
CA HIS A 455 -11.42 -23.22 -29.10
C HIS A 455 -12.71 -22.62 -29.69
N GLY A 456 -12.61 -21.81 -30.76
CA GLY A 456 -13.74 -21.17 -31.41
C GLY A 456 -14.35 -20.02 -30.59
N TRP A 457 -13.54 -19.33 -29.76
CA TRP A 457 -14.01 -18.23 -28.96
C TRP A 457 -14.44 -17.05 -29.84
N SER A 458 -15.66 -16.54 -29.61
CA SER A 458 -16.19 -15.34 -30.24
C SER A 458 -16.99 -14.53 -29.22
N PHE A 459 -16.48 -13.38 -28.84
CA PHE A 459 -17.14 -12.48 -27.88
C PHE A 459 -16.77 -11.00 -28.13
N ALA A 460 -17.59 -10.09 -27.60
CA ALA A 460 -17.34 -8.67 -27.74
C ALA A 460 -16.15 -8.23 -26.88
N ASP A 461 -15.25 -7.42 -27.44
CA ASP A 461 -14.12 -6.80 -26.76
C ASP A 461 -14.59 -5.81 -25.68
N LEU A 462 -13.67 -5.08 -25.06
CA LEU A 462 -13.93 -4.14 -23.97
C LEU A 462 -14.99 -3.11 -24.35
N THR A 463 -15.95 -2.95 -23.45
CA THR A 463 -16.96 -1.89 -23.51
C THR A 463 -16.36 -0.52 -23.19
N LYS A 464 -17.01 0.58 -23.61
CA LYS A 464 -16.56 1.96 -23.31
C LYS A 464 -16.34 2.19 -21.80
N ARG A 465 -17.18 1.60 -20.93
CA ARG A 465 -17.03 1.67 -19.47
C ARG A 465 -15.75 0.97 -18.99
N GLU A 466 -15.50 -0.24 -19.47
CA GLU A 466 -14.28 -1.00 -19.13
C GLU A 466 -13.03 -0.29 -19.63
N VAL A 467 -13.04 0.24 -20.86
CA VAL A 467 -11.94 1.05 -21.39
C VAL A 467 -11.70 2.28 -20.50
N GLY A 468 -12.74 2.98 -20.04
CA GLY A 468 -12.58 4.13 -19.16
C GLY A 468 -11.97 3.76 -17.80
N MET A 469 -12.39 2.64 -17.18
CA MET A 469 -11.80 2.13 -15.94
C MET A 469 -10.32 1.78 -16.11
N PHE A 470 -9.97 1.02 -17.14
CA PHE A 470 -8.59 0.63 -17.40
C PHE A 470 -7.71 1.83 -17.78
N ALA A 471 -8.21 2.76 -18.58
CA ALA A 471 -7.48 3.97 -18.95
C ALA A 471 -7.13 4.82 -17.72
N ALA A 472 -8.04 4.96 -16.76
CA ALA A 472 -7.76 5.67 -15.51
C ALA A 472 -6.66 4.99 -14.69
N LEU A 473 -6.67 3.65 -14.58
CA LEU A 473 -5.67 2.88 -13.86
C LEU A 473 -4.31 2.88 -14.57
N ILE A 474 -4.30 2.79 -15.91
CA ILE A 474 -3.10 2.94 -16.74
C ILE A 474 -2.47 4.31 -16.51
N ALA A 475 -3.26 5.38 -16.64
CA ALA A 475 -2.79 6.75 -16.45
C ALA A 475 -2.20 6.95 -15.05
N ALA A 476 -2.84 6.40 -14.00
CA ALA A 476 -2.34 6.47 -12.63
C ALA A 476 -1.00 5.75 -12.46
N LEU A 477 -0.85 4.50 -12.97
CA LEU A 477 0.40 3.73 -12.87
C LEU A 477 1.55 4.37 -13.64
N VAL A 478 1.28 4.91 -14.82
CA VAL A 478 2.28 5.66 -15.62
C VAL A 478 2.67 6.94 -14.90
N ALA A 479 1.68 7.72 -14.41
CA ALA A 479 1.95 8.95 -13.68
C ALA A 479 2.81 8.71 -12.44
N ILE A 480 2.52 7.67 -11.65
CA ILE A 480 3.33 7.30 -10.46
C ILE A 480 4.72 6.80 -10.88
N GLY A 481 4.83 6.08 -12.00
CA GLY A 481 6.11 5.60 -12.52
C GLY A 481 7.08 6.72 -12.90
N PHE A 482 6.57 7.77 -13.54
CA PHE A 482 7.38 8.92 -13.94
C PHE A 482 7.47 10.02 -12.88
N TYR A 483 6.44 10.20 -12.07
CA TYR A 483 6.36 11.27 -11.09
C TYR A 483 5.73 10.80 -9.75
N PRO A 484 6.47 10.01 -8.93
CA PRO A 484 5.99 9.51 -7.63
C PRO A 484 5.92 10.59 -6.54
N GLN A 485 6.49 11.78 -6.78
CA GLN A 485 6.67 12.85 -5.79
C GLN A 485 5.38 13.27 -5.05
N PRO A 486 4.18 13.34 -5.67
CA PRO A 486 2.98 13.70 -4.95
C PRO A 486 2.68 12.75 -3.76
N LEU A 487 2.83 11.43 -3.96
CA LEU A 487 2.62 10.43 -2.91
C LEU A 487 3.74 10.47 -1.87
N ILE A 488 5.00 10.56 -2.31
CA ILE A 488 6.18 10.68 -1.42
C ILE A 488 6.07 11.94 -0.56
N THR A 489 5.71 13.09 -1.15
CA THR A 489 5.61 14.35 -0.41
C THR A 489 4.46 14.32 0.59
N THR A 490 3.31 13.74 0.23
CA THR A 490 2.16 13.60 1.11
C THR A 490 2.49 12.75 2.34
N SER A 491 3.22 11.67 2.18
CA SER A 491 3.57 10.75 3.28
C SER A 491 4.83 11.14 4.06
N ARG A 492 5.66 12.05 3.54
CA ARG A 492 6.99 12.39 4.10
C ARG A 492 6.96 12.73 5.58
N GLN A 493 6.01 13.58 5.99
CA GLN A 493 5.92 14.02 7.39
C GLN A 493 5.51 12.87 8.31
N THR A 494 4.57 12.04 7.89
CA THR A 494 4.14 10.85 8.63
C THR A 494 5.28 9.85 8.78
N VAL A 495 6.02 9.55 7.71
CA VAL A 495 7.18 8.64 7.75
C VAL A 495 8.24 9.17 8.71
N ALA A 496 8.62 10.44 8.58
CA ALA A 496 9.59 11.06 9.48
C ALA A 496 9.14 11.07 10.95
N SER A 497 7.84 11.20 11.23
CA SER A 497 7.29 11.12 12.60
C SER A 497 7.40 9.69 13.15
N LEU A 498 7.05 8.68 12.37
CA LEU A 498 7.14 7.28 12.75
C LEU A 498 8.60 6.85 13.01
N GLU A 499 9.54 7.28 12.18
CA GLU A 499 10.97 7.02 12.39
C GLU A 499 11.49 7.65 13.69
N ARG A 500 11.06 8.88 14.01
CA ARG A 500 11.43 9.53 15.28
C ARG A 500 10.87 8.81 16.50
N MET A 501 9.63 8.33 16.46
CA MET A 501 9.02 7.54 17.54
C MET A 501 9.82 6.27 17.86
N THR A 502 10.50 5.71 16.88
CA THR A 502 11.25 4.46 17.00
C THR A 502 12.77 4.63 17.09
N ALA A 503 13.28 5.86 17.00
CA ALA A 503 14.74 6.12 16.93
C ALA A 503 15.52 5.59 18.14
N ALA A 504 14.94 5.65 19.34
CA ALA A 504 15.58 5.19 20.59
C ALA A 504 15.75 3.66 20.66
N SER A 505 15.03 2.88 19.85
CA SER A 505 15.06 1.41 19.86
C SER A 505 16.15 0.80 18.97
N GLY A 506 16.88 1.61 18.19
CA GLY A 506 17.83 1.11 17.18
C GLY A 506 17.15 0.46 15.96
N LEU A 507 15.82 0.50 15.87
CA LEU A 507 15.08 -0.03 14.74
C LEU A 507 15.32 0.81 13.47
N ALA A 508 15.33 2.14 13.58
CA ALA A 508 15.67 3.02 12.49
C ALA A 508 17.18 2.91 12.20
N ALA A 509 17.55 2.70 10.93
CA ALA A 509 18.95 2.78 10.51
C ALA A 509 19.47 4.17 10.88
N ARG A 510 20.65 4.24 11.52
CA ARG A 510 21.30 5.53 11.76
C ARG A 510 21.43 6.24 10.41
N PRO A 511 21.03 7.51 10.27
CA PRO A 511 21.31 8.27 9.06
C PRO A 511 22.83 8.14 8.82
N GLN A 512 23.24 7.57 7.71
CA GLN A 512 24.62 7.70 7.27
C GLN A 512 24.84 9.20 7.17
N ALA A 513 25.69 9.74 8.04
CA ALA A 513 26.20 11.10 7.88
C ALA A 513 26.67 11.16 6.41
N ALA A 514 26.08 12.07 5.64
CA ALA A 514 26.49 12.27 4.26
C ALA A 514 28.00 12.45 4.31
N THR A 515 28.74 11.49 3.82
CA THR A 515 30.17 11.61 3.60
C THR A 515 30.28 12.77 2.63
N PRO A 516 30.92 13.90 3.02
CA PRO A 516 31.11 14.98 2.07
C PRO A 516 31.83 14.38 0.85
N PRO A 517 31.47 14.78 -0.39
CA PRO A 517 32.10 14.23 -1.56
C PRO A 517 33.61 14.34 -1.38
N ALA A 518 34.33 13.21 -1.56
CA ALA A 518 35.78 13.15 -1.51
C ALA A 518 36.31 14.10 -2.61
N GLY A 519 36.72 15.33 -2.23
CA GLY A 519 37.11 16.39 -3.14
C GLY A 519 36.86 17.80 -2.64
N ALA A 520 36.04 18.00 -1.59
CA ALA A 520 35.97 19.28 -0.91
C ALA A 520 37.13 19.34 0.11
N ALA A 521 38.34 19.59 -0.35
CA ALA A 521 39.44 20.01 0.50
C ALA A 521 38.94 21.28 1.24
N ALA A 522 38.94 21.20 2.58
CA ALA A 522 38.66 22.37 3.41
C ALA A 522 39.63 23.46 2.98
N ILE A 523 39.10 24.53 2.40
CA ILE A 523 39.86 25.77 2.19
C ILE A 523 40.10 26.29 3.61
N ASP A 524 41.34 26.18 4.07
CA ASP A 524 41.79 26.68 5.37
C ASP A 524 41.61 28.21 5.37
N PRO A 525 40.74 28.77 6.21
CA PRO A 525 40.53 30.24 6.26
C PRO A 525 41.79 31.00 6.71
N ALA A 526 42.85 30.32 7.19
CA ALA A 526 44.11 30.94 7.56
C ALA A 526 45.01 31.31 6.34
N ALA A 527 44.80 30.64 5.16
CA ALA A 527 45.59 30.93 3.97
C ALA A 527 45.09 32.13 3.14
N ALA A 528 43.94 32.72 3.50
CA ALA A 528 43.37 33.90 2.81
C ALA A 528 43.81 35.25 3.39
N ALA A 529 44.53 35.26 4.53
CA ALA A 529 44.93 36.51 5.21
C ALA A 529 46.33 36.99 4.85
N ASP A 530 47.12 36.22 4.10
CA ASP A 530 48.53 36.54 3.85
C ASP A 530 48.83 37.14 2.45
N ASN A 531 47.81 37.45 1.65
CA ASN A 531 47.97 37.98 0.28
C ASN A 531 47.55 39.44 0.08
N THR A 532 47.42 40.21 1.16
CA THR A 532 47.06 41.64 1.06
C THR A 532 48.11 42.63 1.60
N ALA A 533 49.37 42.18 1.82
CA ALA A 533 50.46 43.07 2.20
C ALA A 533 51.61 42.95 1.20
N GLY A 534 51.60 43.74 0.11
CA GLY A 534 52.73 43.76 -0.81
C GLY A 534 52.43 44.38 -2.18
N ALA A 535 51.86 45.57 -2.22
CA ALA A 535 51.84 46.38 -3.45
C ALA A 535 52.34 47.77 -3.12
N GLY A 536 53.60 48.01 -3.37
CA GLY A 536 54.21 49.37 -3.29
C GLY A 536 55.61 49.41 -3.87
N ALA A 537 55.71 50.06 -5.05
CA ALA A 537 56.85 50.78 -5.62
C ALA A 537 58.04 50.00 -6.23
N GLY A 538 58.33 50.33 -7.51
CA GLY A 538 59.66 50.21 -8.05
C GLY A 538 59.74 49.94 -9.56
N THR A 539 59.65 50.95 -10.34
CA THR A 539 60.21 51.36 -11.67
C THR A 539 61.27 50.51 -12.34
N SER A 540 61.12 50.45 -13.68
CA SER A 540 62.08 50.61 -14.78
C SER A 540 62.70 49.36 -15.44
N ASN A 541 62.51 49.36 -16.80
CA ASN A 541 63.44 49.03 -17.92
C ASN A 541 64.08 47.62 -18.00
N ASP A 542 64.00 46.92 -19.01
CA ASP A 542 64.51 47.10 -20.40
C ASP A 542 64.43 45.77 -21.17
N THR A 543 64.05 45.95 -22.42
CA THR A 543 64.52 45.30 -23.67
C THR A 543 64.92 43.82 -23.75
N SER A 544 64.40 43.28 -24.80
CA SER A 544 65.02 42.45 -25.90
C SER A 544 64.61 40.99 -25.94
N ALA A 545 63.84 40.70 -26.97
CA ALA A 545 64.18 39.89 -28.13
C ALA A 545 64.59 38.42 -27.95
N GLY A 546 63.85 37.56 -28.64
CA GLY A 546 64.34 36.21 -28.94
C GLY A 546 63.28 35.24 -29.40
N THR A 547 62.97 35.32 -30.67
CA THR A 547 62.37 34.34 -31.60
C THR A 547 62.89 32.90 -31.42
N SER A 548 62.03 31.91 -31.56
CA SER A 548 62.11 30.84 -32.59
C SER A 548 61.16 29.68 -32.22
N VAL A 549 60.11 29.44 -32.97
CA VAL A 549 59.96 28.50 -34.11
C VAL A 549 60.04 27.02 -33.69
N ALA A 550 58.92 26.42 -34.00
CA ALA A 550 58.63 24.97 -34.03
C ALA A 550 59.63 24.18 -34.92
N PRO A 551 59.55 22.88 -35.15
CA PRO A 551 58.40 22.05 -35.42
C PRO A 551 58.44 20.53 -35.10
N PHE A 552 57.30 19.87 -35.29
CA PHE A 552 56.99 18.58 -35.91
C PHE A 552 57.82 17.29 -35.69
N GLY A 553 57.03 16.23 -35.54
CA GLY A 553 57.28 14.83 -35.92
C GLY A 553 56.91 13.85 -34.83
N GLY A 554 56.02 12.92 -34.94
CA GLY A 554 55.62 12.13 -36.06
C GLY A 554 55.88 10.65 -35.77
N GLY A 555 54.81 9.83 -35.82
CA GLY A 555 54.89 8.38 -36.01
C GLY A 555 54.89 7.56 -34.67
N GLY A 556 53.97 6.67 -34.42
CA GLY A 556 53.46 5.57 -35.21
C GLY A 556 53.80 4.23 -34.53
N GLN A 557 52.85 3.56 -34.04
CA GLN A 557 52.38 2.18 -34.23
C GLN A 557 51.27 1.86 -33.25
#